data_2759368798b68f2ad375e3c3168d522a
#
_entry.id   2759368798b68f2ad375e3c3168d522a
#
_cell.length_a   1.000
_cell.length_b   1.000
_cell.length_c   1.000
_cell.angle_alpha   90.00
_cell.angle_beta   90.00
_cell.angle_gamma   90.00
#
_symmetry.space_group_name_H-M   'P 1'
#
loop_
_entity.id
_entity.type
_entity.pdbx_description
1 polymer ?
#
loop_
_entity_poly.entity_id
_entity_poly.type
_entity_poly.pdbx_seq_one_letter_code
_entity_poly.pdbx_strand_id
1 'polypeptide(L)'
;MTKRPVLIKEAILVNQAFETIDECLEQSGKLLVDNGDIEPEYILSMKEKVEQHPYTTYLPGAGVAIPHGMSEGFKYINHTGISVLQIPNGVDWLGEKVFIVIAIAANSDEHMNVLASLGDSLESEEDAKNLWKTNSVDKIYDILS
;
A
#
# COMPACT_ATOMS: atom_id res chain seq x y z
N MET A 1 -16.52 0.60 22.05
CA MET A 1 -16.30 1.30 20.77
C MET A 1 -15.55 0.40 19.80
N THR A 2 -16.13 0.15 18.64
CA THR A 2 -15.51 -0.75 17.67
C THR A 2 -14.40 -0.02 16.95
N LYS A 3 -13.21 -0.59 16.98
CA LYS A 3 -12.07 -0.04 16.27
C LYS A 3 -12.30 -0.19 14.76
N ARG A 4 -12.06 0.87 13.99
CA ARG A 4 -12.20 0.84 12.55
C ARG A 4 -11.16 -0.12 11.94
N PRO A 5 -11.55 -1.02 11.03
CA PRO A 5 -10.58 -1.93 10.42
C PRO A 5 -9.56 -1.18 9.57
N VAL A 6 -8.31 -1.62 9.60
CA VAL A 6 -7.23 -1.04 8.82
C VAL A 6 -7.40 -1.36 7.34
N LEU A 7 -7.87 -2.57 7.02
CA LEU A 7 -8.11 -2.99 5.64
C LEU A 7 -9.57 -3.40 5.47
N ILE A 8 -10.18 -2.93 4.39
CA ILE A 8 -11.52 -3.36 3.97
C ILE A 8 -11.42 -3.88 2.53
N LYS A 9 -12.34 -4.77 2.16
CA LYS A 9 -12.33 -5.38 0.83
C LYS A 9 -12.50 -4.35 -0.29
N GLU A 10 -13.25 -3.29 -0.04
CA GLU A 10 -13.48 -2.21 -1.00
C GLU A 10 -12.22 -1.43 -1.34
N ALA A 11 -11.18 -1.54 -0.51
CA ALA A 11 -9.89 -0.90 -0.74
C ALA A 11 -8.89 -1.82 -1.43
N ILE A 12 -9.34 -2.95 -1.97
CA ILE A 12 -8.49 -3.90 -2.69
C ILE A 12 -8.95 -3.98 -4.15
N LEU A 13 -8.05 -3.65 -5.08
CA LEU A 13 -8.31 -3.79 -6.51
C LEU A 13 -7.36 -4.82 -7.09
N VAL A 14 -7.90 -5.82 -7.79
CA VAL A 14 -7.12 -6.87 -8.43
C VAL A 14 -7.14 -6.70 -9.96
N ASN A 15 -6.20 -7.35 -10.64
CA ASN A 15 -6.10 -7.34 -12.10
C ASN A 15 -5.94 -5.94 -12.68
N GLN A 16 -5.18 -5.08 -12.00
CA GLN A 16 -4.94 -3.71 -12.45
C GLN A 16 -3.73 -3.65 -13.37
N ALA A 17 -3.69 -2.61 -14.21
CA ALA A 17 -2.57 -2.34 -15.09
C ALA A 17 -2.19 -0.87 -14.95
N PHE A 18 -0.95 -0.61 -14.56
CA PHE A 18 -0.40 0.74 -14.43
C PHE A 18 0.97 0.78 -15.06
N GLU A 19 1.34 1.92 -15.63
CA GLU A 19 2.63 2.09 -16.30
C GLU A 19 3.64 2.84 -15.43
N THR A 20 3.17 3.63 -14.46
CA THR A 20 4.04 4.48 -13.65
C THR A 20 3.71 4.37 -12.17
N ILE A 21 4.71 4.74 -11.35
CA ILE A 21 4.53 4.85 -9.89
C ILE A 21 3.43 5.88 -9.58
N ASP A 22 3.44 7.02 -10.27
CA ASP A 22 2.45 8.08 -10.06
C ASP A 22 1.02 7.57 -10.23
N GLU A 23 0.76 6.79 -11.26
CA GLU A 23 -0.56 6.19 -11.47
C GLU A 23 -0.96 5.29 -10.30
N CYS A 24 0.00 4.50 -9.80
CA CYS A 24 -0.23 3.63 -8.64
C CYS A 24 -0.58 4.47 -7.40
N LEU A 25 0.16 5.55 -7.15
CA LEU A 25 -0.06 6.41 -6.00
C LEU A 25 -1.41 7.14 -6.09
N GLU A 26 -1.78 7.59 -7.27
CA GLU A 26 -3.08 8.24 -7.48
C GLU A 26 -4.23 7.27 -7.20
N GLN A 27 -4.15 6.05 -7.72
CA GLN A 27 -5.21 5.06 -7.51
C GLN A 27 -5.26 4.56 -6.07
N SER A 28 -4.09 4.25 -5.50
CA SER A 28 -3.99 3.83 -4.10
C SER A 28 -4.53 4.89 -3.16
N GLY A 29 -4.13 6.15 -3.42
CA GLY A 29 -4.57 7.28 -2.63
C GLY A 29 -6.06 7.53 -2.76
N LYS A 30 -6.59 7.38 -3.97
CA LYS A 30 -8.03 7.53 -4.20
C LYS A 30 -8.85 6.55 -3.37
N LEU A 31 -8.39 5.30 -3.28
CA LEU A 31 -9.06 4.29 -2.44
C LEU A 31 -9.07 4.72 -0.97
N LEU A 32 -7.95 5.27 -0.48
CA LEU A 32 -7.86 5.75 0.89
C LEU A 32 -8.75 6.98 1.12
N VAL A 33 -8.83 7.89 0.15
CA VAL A 33 -9.71 9.05 0.21
C VAL A 33 -11.18 8.60 0.24
N ASP A 34 -11.55 7.72 -0.68
CA ASP A 34 -12.93 7.23 -0.79
C ASP A 34 -13.37 6.52 0.48
N ASN A 35 -12.44 5.89 1.17
CA ASN A 35 -12.69 5.19 2.43
C ASN A 35 -12.66 6.13 3.65
N GLY A 36 -12.30 7.39 3.46
CA GLY A 36 -12.25 8.37 4.53
C GLY A 36 -10.99 8.32 5.38
N ASP A 37 -9.99 7.56 4.97
CA ASP A 37 -8.76 7.39 5.75
C ASP A 37 -7.82 8.59 5.65
N ILE A 38 -7.81 9.26 4.50
CA ILE A 38 -6.92 10.41 4.26
C ILE A 38 -7.65 11.55 3.57
N GLU A 39 -7.04 12.74 3.67
CA GLU A 39 -7.37 13.86 2.80
C GLU A 39 -6.55 13.75 1.51
N PRO A 40 -7.03 14.31 0.38
CA PRO A 40 -6.30 14.22 -0.91
C PRO A 40 -4.86 14.71 -0.86
N GLU A 41 -4.55 15.64 0.01
CA GLU A 41 -3.20 16.20 0.16
C GLU A 41 -2.17 15.13 0.56
N TYR A 42 -2.60 14.05 1.20
CA TYR A 42 -1.71 12.96 1.58
C TYR A 42 -1.10 12.27 0.35
N ILE A 43 -1.79 12.28 -0.78
CA ILE A 43 -1.28 11.69 -2.02
C ILE A 43 0.00 12.40 -2.47
N LEU A 44 0.03 13.73 -2.35
CA LEU A 44 1.24 14.50 -2.66
C LEU A 44 2.38 14.12 -1.72
N SER A 45 2.06 13.90 -0.44
CA SER A 45 3.05 13.48 0.54
C SER A 45 3.63 12.10 0.20
N MET A 46 2.84 11.18 -0.31
CA MET A 46 3.32 9.88 -0.77
C MET A 46 4.26 10.03 -1.96
N LYS A 47 3.93 10.92 -2.90
CA LYS A 47 4.80 11.20 -4.06
C LYS A 47 6.13 11.78 -3.63
N GLU A 48 6.13 12.69 -2.65
CA GLU A 48 7.34 13.26 -2.06
C GLU A 48 8.21 12.17 -1.42
N LYS A 49 7.60 11.24 -0.72
CA LYS A 49 8.33 10.16 -0.06
C LYS A 49 9.05 9.28 -1.06
N VAL A 50 8.40 8.92 -2.16
CA VAL A 50 9.02 8.14 -3.22
C VAL A 50 10.18 8.91 -3.84
N GLU A 51 10.05 10.22 -4.03
CA GLU A 51 11.08 11.05 -4.61
C GLU A 51 12.28 11.22 -3.68
N GLN A 52 12.05 11.51 -2.41
CA GLN A 52 13.09 11.84 -1.45
C GLN A 52 13.68 10.64 -0.72
N HIS A 53 12.86 9.61 -0.48
CA HIS A 53 13.27 8.42 0.27
C HIS A 53 12.81 7.14 -0.44
N PRO A 54 13.24 6.93 -1.70
CA PRO A 54 12.69 5.85 -2.54
C PRO A 54 12.84 4.45 -1.94
N TYR A 55 13.95 4.19 -1.26
CA TYR A 55 14.23 2.84 -0.74
C TYR A 55 13.34 2.43 0.44
N THR A 56 12.57 3.38 1.00
CA THR A 56 11.61 3.06 2.06
C THR A 56 10.25 2.66 1.50
N THR A 57 10.06 2.70 0.19
CA THR A 57 8.75 2.57 -0.45
C THR A 57 8.51 1.22 -1.12
N TYR A 58 9.49 0.32 -1.07
CA TYR A 58 9.32 -1.02 -1.64
C TYR A 58 10.22 -2.03 -0.91
N LEU A 59 9.86 -3.32 -1.04
CA LEU A 59 10.62 -4.42 -0.45
C LEU A 59 11.47 -5.07 -1.55
N PRO A 60 12.80 -4.93 -1.50
CA PRO A 60 13.67 -5.46 -2.55
C PRO A 60 13.48 -6.96 -2.79
N GLY A 61 13.30 -7.34 -4.05
CA GLY A 61 13.18 -8.75 -4.45
C GLY A 61 11.82 -9.38 -4.19
N ALA A 62 10.91 -8.70 -3.51
CA ALA A 62 9.62 -9.29 -3.12
C ALA A 62 8.49 -9.01 -4.11
N GLY A 63 8.66 -8.02 -5.00
CA GLY A 63 7.59 -7.60 -5.91
C GLY A 63 6.51 -6.79 -5.21
N VAL A 64 6.82 -6.20 -4.06
CA VAL A 64 5.87 -5.49 -3.21
C VAL A 64 6.33 -4.04 -3.00
N ALA A 65 5.43 -3.09 -3.22
CA ALA A 65 5.66 -1.70 -2.83
C ALA A 65 4.78 -1.37 -1.62
N ILE A 66 5.32 -0.54 -0.74
CA ILE A 66 4.64 -0.11 0.49
C ILE A 66 4.65 1.41 0.62
N PRO A 67 4.12 2.14 -0.38
CA PRO A 67 4.19 3.60 -0.33
C PRO A 67 3.45 4.18 0.87
N HIS A 68 4.00 5.26 1.38
CA HIS A 68 3.42 6.00 2.51
C HIS A 68 3.91 7.44 2.40
N GLY A 69 3.34 8.34 3.20
CA GLY A 69 3.69 9.76 3.12
C GLY A 69 4.85 10.17 4.02
N MET A 70 5.28 11.40 3.84
CA MET A 70 6.25 12.06 4.73
C MET A 70 5.59 12.35 6.09
N SER A 71 6.39 12.50 7.14
CA SER A 71 5.86 12.82 8.47
C SER A 71 5.05 14.12 8.48
N GLU A 72 5.43 15.09 7.64
CA GLU A 72 4.69 16.35 7.50
C GLU A 72 3.28 16.13 6.95
N GLY A 73 3.05 15.01 6.28
CA GLY A 73 1.73 14.64 5.74
C GLY A 73 0.82 13.93 6.72
N PHE A 74 1.31 13.56 7.90
CA PHE A 74 0.50 12.81 8.88
C PHE A 74 -0.75 13.56 9.31
N LYS A 75 -0.73 14.90 9.26
CA LYS A 75 -1.91 15.74 9.57
C LYS A 75 -3.08 15.50 8.62
N TYR A 76 -2.82 14.90 7.47
CA TYR A 76 -3.85 14.58 6.47
C TYR A 76 -4.42 13.17 6.65
N ILE A 77 -3.98 12.43 7.65
CA ILE A 77 -4.48 11.10 7.97
C ILE A 77 -5.62 11.22 8.96
N ASN A 78 -6.80 10.75 8.56
CA ASN A 78 -7.99 10.76 9.43
C ASN A 78 -8.11 9.47 10.22
N HIS A 79 -7.78 8.35 9.58
CA HIS A 79 -7.83 7.01 10.19
C HIS A 79 -6.70 6.17 9.63
N THR A 80 -6.15 5.29 10.45
CA THR A 80 -5.18 4.31 9.98
C THR A 80 -5.85 3.38 8.97
N GLY A 81 -5.24 3.23 7.79
CA GLY A 81 -5.78 2.38 6.76
C GLY A 81 -4.75 2.02 5.73
N ILE A 82 -5.03 0.95 4.97
CA ILE A 82 -4.22 0.56 3.83
C ILE A 82 -5.12 0.33 2.64
N SER A 83 -4.54 0.49 1.44
CA SER A 83 -5.20 0.11 0.19
C SER A 83 -4.27 -0.80 -0.59
N VAL A 84 -4.83 -1.65 -1.44
CA VAL A 84 -4.07 -2.67 -2.14
C VAL A 84 -4.41 -2.66 -3.63
N LEU A 85 -3.37 -2.61 -4.47
CA LEU A 85 -3.49 -2.78 -5.92
C LEU A 85 -2.70 -4.01 -6.32
N GLN A 86 -3.35 -4.98 -6.95
CA GLN A 86 -2.67 -6.15 -7.50
C GLN A 86 -2.53 -5.93 -9.01
N ILE A 87 -1.27 -6.04 -9.49
CA ILE A 87 -0.88 -5.71 -10.87
C ILE A 87 -0.19 -6.95 -11.47
N PRO A 88 -0.95 -7.87 -12.09
CA PRO A 88 -0.39 -9.16 -12.53
C PRO A 88 0.80 -9.06 -13.48
N ASN A 89 0.83 -8.04 -14.34
CA ASN A 89 1.94 -7.84 -15.28
C ASN A 89 3.07 -6.99 -14.69
N GLY A 90 2.86 -6.47 -13.50
CA GLY A 90 3.85 -5.67 -12.80
C GLY A 90 3.95 -4.22 -13.29
N VAL A 91 4.60 -3.41 -12.48
CA VAL A 91 4.92 -2.02 -12.80
C VAL A 91 6.37 -1.78 -12.39
N ASP A 92 7.09 -0.95 -13.16
CA ASP A 92 8.46 -0.60 -12.80
C ASP A 92 8.46 0.34 -11.59
N TRP A 93 9.11 -0.11 -10.53
CA TRP A 93 9.26 0.68 -9.30
C TRP A 93 10.74 0.89 -9.04
N LEU A 94 11.26 1.98 -9.60
CA LEU A 94 12.67 2.37 -9.43
C LEU A 94 13.65 1.27 -9.88
N GLY A 95 13.32 0.59 -10.97
CA GLY A 95 14.15 -0.46 -11.53
C GLY A 95 13.79 -1.86 -11.11
N GLU A 96 12.86 -2.02 -10.16
CA GLU A 96 12.35 -3.33 -9.75
C GLU A 96 10.90 -3.51 -10.18
N LYS A 97 10.54 -4.74 -10.54
CA LYS A 97 9.17 -5.04 -10.93
C LYS A 97 8.32 -5.30 -9.69
N VAL A 98 7.24 -4.54 -9.55
CA VAL A 98 6.31 -4.64 -8.43
C VAL A 98 4.97 -5.17 -8.94
N PHE A 99 4.42 -6.16 -8.26
CA PHE A 99 3.16 -6.81 -8.63
C PHE A 99 2.02 -6.50 -7.67
N ILE A 100 2.34 -5.92 -6.51
CA ILE A 100 1.33 -5.49 -5.56
C ILE A 100 1.80 -4.21 -4.86
N VAL A 101 0.88 -3.26 -4.74
CA VAL A 101 1.14 -1.98 -4.08
C VAL A 101 0.23 -1.90 -2.86
N ILE A 102 0.82 -1.78 -1.68
CA ILE A 102 0.11 -1.66 -0.41
C ILE A 102 0.38 -0.26 0.13
N ALA A 103 -0.51 0.67 -0.13
CA ALA A 103 -0.35 2.05 0.35
C ALA A 103 -0.76 2.14 1.81
N ILE A 104 0.03 2.83 2.61
CA ILE A 104 -0.13 2.89 4.06
C ILE A 104 -0.44 4.32 4.50
N ALA A 105 -1.55 4.50 5.22
CA ALA A 105 -1.90 5.74 5.89
C ALA A 105 -1.88 5.46 7.39
N ALA A 106 -0.81 5.86 8.06
CA ALA A 106 -0.66 5.66 9.50
C ALA A 106 0.27 6.72 10.07
N ASN A 107 -0.09 7.24 11.25
CA ASN A 107 0.79 8.16 11.97
C ASN A 107 1.99 7.40 12.55
N SER A 108 2.92 8.11 13.21
CA SER A 108 4.17 7.51 13.67
C SER A 108 3.99 6.29 14.58
N ASP A 109 2.98 6.29 15.44
CA ASP A 109 2.75 5.18 16.37
C ASP A 109 2.13 3.97 15.66
N GLU A 110 1.13 4.20 14.83
CA GLU A 110 0.43 3.14 14.10
C GLU A 110 1.24 2.59 12.94
N HIS A 111 2.14 3.40 12.36
CA HIS A 111 2.95 3.01 11.21
C HIS A 111 3.77 1.74 11.50
N MET A 112 4.42 1.69 12.65
CA MET A 112 5.22 0.53 13.05
C MET A 112 4.36 -0.73 13.23
N ASN A 113 3.14 -0.56 13.78
CA ASN A 113 2.21 -1.67 13.96
C ASN A 113 1.76 -2.24 12.61
N VAL A 114 1.46 -1.36 11.65
CA VAL A 114 1.05 -1.79 10.30
C VAL A 114 2.21 -2.50 9.61
N LEU A 115 3.42 -1.94 9.67
CA LEU A 115 4.60 -2.57 9.06
C LEU A 115 4.90 -3.92 9.68
N ALA A 116 4.78 -4.07 10.99
CA ALA A 116 5.01 -5.35 11.66
C ALA A 116 4.00 -6.40 11.19
N SER A 117 2.74 -6.01 11.09
CA SER A 117 1.67 -6.91 10.61
C SER A 117 1.92 -7.34 9.17
N LEU A 118 2.30 -6.39 8.30
CA LEU A 118 2.64 -6.70 6.91
C LEU A 118 3.87 -7.59 6.83
N GLY A 119 4.87 -7.34 7.68
CA GLY A 119 6.08 -8.15 7.76
C GLY A 119 5.79 -9.61 8.05
N ASP A 120 4.85 -9.87 8.96
CA ASP A 120 4.43 -11.25 9.29
C ASP A 120 3.80 -11.93 8.07
N SER A 121 3.05 -11.19 7.25
CA SER A 121 2.40 -11.72 6.06
C SER A 121 3.35 -11.88 4.87
N LEU A 122 4.53 -11.25 4.93
CA LEU A 122 5.49 -11.17 3.84
C LEU A 122 6.88 -11.67 4.25
N GLU A 123 6.93 -12.66 5.14
CA GLU A 123 8.19 -13.17 5.72
C GLU A 123 9.15 -13.74 4.66
N SER A 124 8.62 -14.31 3.58
CA SER A 124 9.45 -14.92 2.56
C SER A 124 9.03 -14.43 1.17
N GLU A 125 9.92 -14.63 0.20
CA GLU A 125 9.60 -14.34 -1.21
C GLU A 125 8.38 -15.16 -1.68
N GLU A 126 8.24 -16.38 -1.17
CA GLU A 126 7.10 -17.23 -1.49
C GLU A 126 5.80 -16.67 -0.93
N ASP A 127 5.81 -16.16 0.29
CA ASP A 127 4.63 -15.53 0.90
C ASP A 127 4.21 -14.30 0.08
N ALA A 128 5.16 -13.46 -0.29
CA ALA A 128 4.90 -12.29 -1.11
C ALA A 128 4.33 -12.71 -2.47
N LYS A 129 4.91 -13.74 -3.08
CA LYS A 129 4.48 -14.26 -4.37
C LYS A 129 3.06 -14.82 -4.30
N ASN A 130 2.73 -15.55 -3.24
CA ASN A 130 1.38 -16.07 -3.03
C ASN A 130 0.36 -14.93 -2.92
N LEU A 131 0.77 -13.82 -2.33
CA LEU A 131 -0.08 -12.65 -2.18
C LEU A 131 -0.41 -12.01 -3.53
N TRP A 132 0.60 -11.79 -4.38
CA TRP A 132 0.38 -11.05 -5.63
C TRP A 132 0.04 -11.95 -6.83
N LYS A 133 0.15 -13.27 -6.70
CA LYS A 133 -0.30 -14.21 -7.74
C LYS A 133 -1.80 -14.39 -7.75
N THR A 134 -2.45 -14.20 -6.60
CA THR A 134 -3.90 -14.35 -6.54
C THR A 134 -4.59 -13.14 -7.13
N ASN A 135 -5.68 -13.36 -7.85
CA ASN A 135 -6.55 -12.30 -8.32
C ASN A 135 -7.86 -12.28 -7.53
N SER A 136 -7.83 -12.80 -6.29
CA SER A 136 -9.00 -12.86 -5.42
C SER A 136 -8.89 -11.80 -4.33
N VAL A 137 -9.84 -10.87 -4.29
CA VAL A 137 -9.94 -9.86 -3.23
C VAL A 137 -10.05 -10.54 -1.87
N ASP A 138 -10.84 -11.60 -1.77
CA ASP A 138 -11.04 -12.31 -0.50
C ASP A 138 -9.74 -12.93 0.03
N LYS A 139 -8.94 -13.52 -0.85
CA LYS A 139 -7.65 -14.13 -0.44
C LYS A 139 -6.67 -13.07 0.02
N ILE A 140 -6.58 -11.96 -0.70
CA ILE A 140 -5.69 -10.85 -0.30
C ILE A 140 -6.14 -10.31 1.06
N TYR A 141 -7.43 -10.11 1.23
CA TYR A 141 -7.99 -9.65 2.49
C TYR A 141 -7.64 -10.60 3.63
N ASP A 142 -7.81 -11.92 3.43
CA ASP A 142 -7.52 -12.91 4.45
C ASP A 142 -6.04 -12.94 4.84
N ILE A 143 -5.14 -12.73 3.88
CA ILE A 143 -3.70 -12.72 4.15
C ILE A 143 -3.29 -11.47 4.92
N LEU A 144 -3.83 -10.31 4.56
CA LEU A 144 -3.38 -9.02 5.08
C LEU A 144 -4.17 -8.49 6.26
N SER A 145 -5.35 -9.03 6.52
CA SER A 145 -6.18 -8.55 7.64
C SER A 145 -5.87 -9.20 8.97
#